data_c8444c06a9df55046b7eb7d25632c4d9
#
_entry.id   c8444c06a9df55046b7eb7d25632c4d9
#
_cell.length_a   1.000
_cell.length_b   1.000
_cell.length_c   1.000
_cell.angle_alpha   90.00
_cell.angle_beta   90.00
_cell.angle_gamma   90.00
#
_symmetry.space_group_name_H-M   'P 1'
#
loop_
_entity.id
_entity.type
_entity.pdbx_description
1 polymer ?
#
loop_
_entity_poly.entity_id
_entity_poly.type
_entity_poly.pdbx_seq_one_letter_code
_entity_poly.pdbx_strand_id
1 'polypeptide(L)'
;MSYDQIPAGKDIPNDIYVAIEIPANHAPIKYEIDKDSNTLFVDRFMATPMFYPANYGFIPNTLADDGDPLDVLVVTPHPVSPGAVIRCRPVGVLHMTDDGGGDAKLIAVPHDKLSALYRDIKEYTDLPELLMQQIQHFFENYKDLEPGKWVKIDRWGGSDEARAEIVKAVNAYQK
;
A
#
# COMPACT_ATOMS: atom_id res chain seq x y z
N MET A 1 -9.95 -17.42 -9.96
CA MET A 1 -8.95 -16.54 -10.63
C MET A 1 -7.90 -16.19 -9.60
N SER A 2 -6.64 -16.38 -9.92
CA SER A 2 -5.53 -16.13 -8.98
C SER A 2 -4.98 -14.73 -9.16
N TYR A 3 -4.61 -14.05 -8.06
CA TYR A 3 -3.92 -12.76 -8.13
C TYR A 3 -2.57 -12.87 -8.84
N ASP A 4 -1.93 -14.05 -8.85
CA ASP A 4 -0.70 -14.31 -9.61
C ASP A 4 -0.87 -14.17 -11.13
N GLN A 5 -2.11 -14.27 -11.62
CA GLN A 5 -2.43 -14.07 -13.04
C GLN A 5 -2.62 -12.60 -13.41
N ILE A 6 -2.64 -11.71 -12.41
CA ILE A 6 -2.77 -10.27 -12.63
C ILE A 6 -1.35 -9.69 -12.72
N PRO A 7 -0.99 -9.04 -13.83
CA PRO A 7 0.33 -8.43 -13.93
C PRO A 7 0.49 -7.30 -12.90
N ALA A 8 1.73 -6.96 -12.57
CA ALA A 8 2.03 -5.85 -11.66
C ALA A 8 1.48 -4.49 -12.16
N GLY A 9 1.28 -4.36 -13.45
CA GLY A 9 0.71 -3.16 -14.06
C GLY A 9 0.73 -3.21 -15.58
N LYS A 10 0.21 -2.17 -16.21
CA LYS A 10 0.20 -2.01 -17.66
C LYS A 10 1.50 -1.43 -18.21
N ASP A 11 2.16 -0.58 -17.43
CA ASP A 11 3.40 0.11 -17.81
C ASP A 11 4.23 0.38 -16.56
N ILE A 12 4.99 -0.62 -16.15
CA ILE A 12 5.83 -0.56 -14.94
C ILE A 12 7.01 0.40 -15.17
N PRO A 13 7.28 1.31 -14.24
CA PRO A 13 6.65 1.50 -12.91
C PRO A 13 5.56 2.58 -12.86
N ASN A 14 5.11 3.12 -13.98
CA ASN A 14 4.27 4.32 -14.04
C ASN A 14 2.77 4.02 -13.88
N ASP A 15 2.35 2.82 -14.24
CA ASP A 15 0.96 2.39 -14.34
C ASP A 15 0.84 0.98 -13.74
N ILE A 16 0.40 0.92 -12.48
CA ILE A 16 0.41 -0.27 -11.65
C ILE A 16 -0.99 -0.77 -11.34
N TYR A 17 -1.11 -2.04 -10.98
CA TYR A 17 -2.30 -2.63 -10.37
C TYR A 17 -2.09 -2.84 -8.88
N VAL A 18 -3.11 -2.55 -8.09
CA VAL A 18 -3.11 -2.79 -6.65
C VAL A 18 -4.32 -3.64 -6.27
N ALA A 19 -4.08 -4.78 -5.66
CA ALA A 19 -5.14 -5.61 -5.06
C ALA A 19 -5.41 -5.07 -3.65
N ILE A 20 -6.65 -4.61 -3.42
CA ILE A 20 -7.03 -4.01 -2.14
C ILE A 20 -7.42 -5.10 -1.14
N GLU A 21 -6.85 -5.04 0.05
CA GLU A 21 -7.15 -5.92 1.17
C GLU A 21 -7.99 -5.20 2.22
N ILE A 22 -7.67 -3.94 2.54
CA ILE A 22 -8.29 -3.17 3.61
C ILE A 22 -8.81 -1.85 3.04
N PRO A 23 -10.14 -1.60 3.12
CA PRO A 23 -10.71 -0.33 2.67
C PRO A 23 -10.27 0.85 3.55
N ALA A 24 -10.22 2.04 2.96
CA ALA A 24 -10.02 3.27 3.71
C ALA A 24 -11.12 3.47 4.76
N ASN A 25 -10.74 3.95 5.94
CA ASN A 25 -11.66 4.30 7.02
C ASN A 25 -12.58 3.15 7.48
N HIS A 26 -12.14 1.92 7.30
CA HIS A 26 -12.87 0.73 7.74
C HIS A 26 -12.61 0.45 9.23
N ALA A 27 -13.46 -0.39 9.84
CA ALA A 27 -13.22 -0.89 11.20
C ALA A 27 -11.80 -1.48 11.34
N PRO A 28 -11.21 -1.49 12.55
CA PRO A 28 -9.82 -1.94 12.78
C PRO A 28 -9.67 -3.46 12.65
N ILE A 29 -9.94 -3.96 11.46
CA ILE A 29 -9.78 -5.37 11.08
C ILE A 29 -8.69 -5.43 10.01
N LYS A 30 -7.63 -6.21 10.26
CA LYS A 30 -6.63 -6.48 9.25
C LYS A 30 -7.06 -7.69 8.42
N TYR A 31 -7.30 -7.44 7.13
CA TYR A 31 -7.56 -8.47 6.14
C TYR A 31 -6.29 -8.77 5.34
N GLU A 32 -6.15 -9.99 4.93
CA GLU A 32 -5.05 -10.46 4.07
C GLU A 32 -5.58 -11.44 3.03
N ILE A 33 -5.15 -11.26 1.78
CA ILE A 33 -5.43 -12.22 0.71
C ILE A 33 -4.40 -13.34 0.81
N ASP A 34 -4.87 -14.55 1.15
CA ASP A 34 -4.05 -15.75 1.12
C ASP A 34 -3.72 -16.13 -0.32
N LYS A 35 -2.43 -16.20 -0.64
CA LYS A 35 -1.95 -16.42 -2.01
C LYS A 35 -2.24 -17.82 -2.53
N ASP A 36 -2.31 -18.82 -1.65
CA ASP A 36 -2.54 -20.19 -2.04
C ASP A 36 -4.02 -20.43 -2.40
N SER A 37 -4.92 -19.92 -1.58
CA SER A 37 -6.37 -20.07 -1.78
C SER A 37 -7.03 -18.94 -2.53
N ASN A 38 -6.34 -17.80 -2.70
CA ASN A 38 -6.89 -16.55 -3.24
C ASN A 38 -8.14 -16.03 -2.50
N THR A 39 -8.20 -16.32 -1.21
CA THR A 39 -9.32 -15.98 -0.36
C THR A 39 -8.91 -14.87 0.61
N LEU A 40 -9.82 -13.96 0.86
CA LEU A 40 -9.64 -12.90 1.86
C LEU A 40 -9.85 -13.48 3.26
N PHE A 41 -8.80 -13.44 4.08
CA PHE A 41 -8.84 -13.88 5.48
C PHE A 41 -8.88 -12.68 6.41
N VAL A 42 -9.51 -12.84 7.55
CA VAL A 42 -9.25 -11.98 8.70
C VAL A 42 -7.92 -12.44 9.31
N ASP A 43 -6.88 -11.63 9.13
CA ASP A 43 -5.58 -11.91 9.75
C ASP A 43 -5.68 -11.70 11.26
N ARG A 44 -6.16 -10.53 11.67
CA ARG A 44 -6.39 -10.20 13.08
C ARG A 44 -7.30 -8.99 13.25
N PHE A 45 -7.89 -8.86 14.42
CA PHE A 45 -8.43 -7.57 14.88
C PHE A 45 -7.27 -6.74 15.42
N MET A 46 -7.18 -5.48 15.00
CA MET A 46 -6.13 -4.59 15.48
C MET A 46 -6.33 -4.30 16.97
N ALA A 47 -5.24 -4.31 17.74
CA ALA A 47 -5.30 -4.01 19.17
C ALA A 47 -5.61 -2.54 19.45
N THR A 48 -5.13 -1.62 18.62
CA THR A 48 -5.49 -0.21 18.69
C THR A 48 -6.83 0.05 17.98
N PRO A 49 -7.65 1.01 18.45
CA PRO A 49 -8.91 1.37 17.79
C PRO A 49 -8.67 2.32 16.60
N MET A 50 -7.62 2.07 15.84
CA MET A 50 -7.22 2.88 14.68
C MET A 50 -7.71 2.23 13.39
N PHE A 51 -7.93 3.04 12.36
CA PHE A 51 -8.27 2.55 11.02
C PHE A 51 -7.27 3.06 9.99
N TYR A 52 -7.11 2.31 8.91
CA TYR A 52 -6.25 2.73 7.78
C TYR A 52 -6.81 4.00 7.14
N PRO A 53 -6.01 5.06 7.00
CA PRO A 53 -6.50 6.35 6.46
C PRO A 53 -6.63 6.37 4.93
N ALA A 54 -6.15 5.33 4.25
CA ALA A 54 -6.30 5.11 2.82
C ALA A 54 -6.52 3.62 2.56
N ASN A 55 -6.97 3.25 1.35
CA ASN A 55 -7.08 1.83 1.02
C ASN A 55 -5.70 1.19 1.03
N TYR A 56 -5.58 0.02 1.59
CA TYR A 56 -4.32 -0.70 1.74
C TYR A 56 -4.35 -2.01 0.99
N GLY A 57 -3.31 -2.30 0.26
CA GLY A 57 -3.18 -3.52 -0.50
C GLY A 57 -1.77 -3.72 -1.02
N PHE A 58 -1.61 -4.50 -2.07
CA PHE A 58 -0.31 -4.86 -2.62
C PHE A 58 -0.32 -4.88 -4.15
N ILE A 59 0.88 -4.77 -4.73
CA ILE A 59 1.08 -4.96 -6.17
C ILE A 59 1.29 -6.45 -6.44
N PRO A 60 0.44 -7.10 -7.27
CA PRO A 60 0.65 -8.50 -7.64
C PRO A 60 2.01 -8.73 -8.32
N ASN A 61 2.56 -9.92 -8.17
CA ASN A 61 3.82 -10.32 -8.80
C ASN A 61 5.00 -9.39 -8.44
N THR A 62 5.07 -8.99 -7.19
CA THR A 62 6.19 -8.24 -6.61
C THR A 62 6.71 -8.96 -5.36
N LEU A 63 7.98 -8.72 -5.03
CA LEU A 63 8.62 -9.21 -3.82
C LEU A 63 9.42 -8.08 -3.18
N ALA A 64 9.01 -7.64 -2.00
CA ALA A 64 9.71 -6.65 -1.20
C ALA A 64 10.79 -7.29 -0.32
N ASP A 65 11.60 -6.47 0.35
CA ASP A 65 12.72 -6.93 1.18
C ASP A 65 12.29 -7.79 2.39
N ASP A 66 11.06 -7.63 2.86
CA ASP A 66 10.47 -8.41 3.95
C ASP A 66 9.95 -9.81 3.53
N GLY A 67 10.03 -10.13 2.24
CA GLY A 67 9.56 -11.41 1.68
C GLY A 67 8.10 -11.40 1.26
N ASP A 68 7.39 -10.32 1.43
CA ASP A 68 5.99 -10.12 1.02
C ASP A 68 5.89 -9.27 -0.25
N PRO A 69 4.73 -9.24 -0.93
CA PRO A 69 4.49 -8.29 -2.01
C PRO A 69 4.64 -6.84 -1.54
N LEU A 70 4.94 -5.96 -2.47
CA LEU A 70 5.11 -4.53 -2.18
C LEU A 70 3.76 -3.89 -1.81
N ASP A 71 3.68 -3.34 -0.61
CA ASP A 71 2.49 -2.71 -0.05
C ASP A 71 2.23 -1.31 -0.60
N VAL A 72 0.96 -0.99 -0.79
CA VAL A 72 0.52 0.30 -1.33
C VAL A 72 -0.67 0.85 -0.55
N LEU A 73 -0.62 2.14 -0.22
CA LEU A 73 -1.80 2.91 0.19
C LEU A 73 -2.34 3.66 -1.02
N VAL A 74 -3.60 3.45 -1.34
CA VAL A 74 -4.28 4.09 -2.47
C VAL A 74 -5.28 5.11 -1.94
N VAL A 75 -5.04 6.37 -2.27
CA VAL A 75 -5.93 7.49 -1.92
C VAL A 75 -7.03 7.58 -2.96
N THR A 76 -8.28 7.42 -2.54
CA THR A 76 -9.46 7.44 -3.42
C THR A 76 -10.57 8.30 -2.83
N PRO A 77 -11.55 8.75 -3.65
CA PRO A 77 -12.68 9.53 -3.14
C PRO A 77 -13.64 8.71 -2.27
N HIS A 78 -13.64 7.39 -2.44
CA HIS A 78 -14.49 6.46 -1.69
C HIS A 78 -13.68 5.20 -1.34
N PRO A 79 -13.99 4.51 -0.23
CA PRO A 79 -13.37 3.23 0.09
C PRO A 79 -13.60 2.19 -1.02
N VAL A 80 -12.55 1.46 -1.34
CA VAL A 80 -12.58 0.39 -2.35
C VAL A 80 -12.84 -0.94 -1.67
N SER A 81 -13.70 -1.76 -2.25
CA SER A 81 -14.05 -3.08 -1.69
C SER A 81 -12.83 -4.01 -1.61
N PRO A 82 -12.69 -4.79 -0.53
CA PRO A 82 -11.65 -5.81 -0.44
C PRO A 82 -11.73 -6.79 -1.62
N GLY A 83 -10.57 -7.17 -2.14
CA GLY A 83 -10.45 -8.07 -3.29
C GLY A 83 -10.51 -7.37 -4.65
N ALA A 84 -10.95 -6.12 -4.73
CA ALA A 84 -10.92 -5.36 -5.97
C ALA A 84 -9.48 -5.00 -6.38
N VAL A 85 -9.23 -5.02 -7.66
CA VAL A 85 -7.96 -4.55 -8.25
C VAL A 85 -8.18 -3.17 -8.86
N ILE A 86 -7.38 -2.21 -8.44
CA ILE A 86 -7.46 -0.83 -8.90
C ILE A 86 -6.19 -0.44 -9.67
N ARG A 87 -6.36 0.24 -10.79
CA ARG A 87 -5.27 0.78 -11.60
C ARG A 87 -4.84 2.13 -11.03
N CYS A 88 -3.55 2.28 -10.75
CA CYS A 88 -3.00 3.42 -10.02
C CYS A 88 -1.73 3.99 -10.65
N ARG A 89 -1.37 5.20 -10.18
CA ARG A 89 -0.07 5.83 -10.41
C ARG A 89 0.64 6.03 -9.07
N PRO A 90 1.95 5.68 -8.93
CA PRO A 90 2.70 5.97 -7.73
C PRO A 90 3.02 7.46 -7.61
N VAL A 91 2.91 8.02 -6.41
CA VAL A 91 3.21 9.43 -6.14
C VAL A 91 4.21 9.63 -4.99
N GLY A 92 4.54 8.60 -4.25
CA GLY A 92 5.51 8.68 -3.17
C GLY A 92 5.68 7.37 -2.44
N VAL A 93 6.58 7.37 -1.46
CA VAL A 93 6.87 6.22 -0.61
C VAL A 93 7.21 6.66 0.80
N LEU A 94 6.68 5.95 1.79
CA LEU A 94 7.04 6.09 3.19
C LEU A 94 8.00 4.96 3.56
N HIS A 95 9.26 5.32 3.84
CA HIS A 95 10.26 4.37 4.32
C HIS A 95 10.15 4.24 5.82
N MET A 96 10.04 3.01 6.29
CA MET A 96 9.95 2.69 7.71
C MET A 96 10.76 1.43 8.01
N THR A 97 11.05 1.24 9.29
CA THR A 97 11.69 0.05 9.84
C THR A 97 10.83 -0.46 10.99
N ASP A 98 10.63 -1.75 11.06
CA ASP A 98 9.92 -2.40 12.15
C ASP A 98 10.74 -3.57 12.71
N ASP A 99 10.16 -4.34 13.62
CA ASP A 99 10.78 -5.52 14.20
C ASP A 99 11.17 -6.60 13.17
N GLY A 100 10.57 -6.57 11.98
CA GLY A 100 10.92 -7.45 10.84
C GLY A 100 11.95 -6.87 9.89
N GLY A 101 12.44 -5.63 10.10
CA GLY A 101 13.42 -4.93 9.26
C GLY A 101 12.84 -3.79 8.45
N GLY A 102 13.49 -3.43 7.35
CA GLY A 102 13.06 -2.35 6.46
C GLY A 102 11.74 -2.68 5.76
N ASP A 103 10.87 -1.68 5.68
CA ASP A 103 9.55 -1.77 5.08
C ASP A 103 9.25 -0.48 4.33
N ALA A 104 8.76 -0.60 3.11
CA ALA A 104 8.38 0.53 2.28
C ALA A 104 6.88 0.48 2.00
N LYS A 105 6.18 1.58 2.25
CA LYS A 105 4.76 1.72 1.93
C LYS A 105 4.62 2.73 0.80
N LEU A 106 4.22 2.28 -0.38
CA LEU A 106 3.95 3.16 -1.50
C LEU A 106 2.69 3.98 -1.26
N ILE A 107 2.68 5.20 -1.79
CA ILE A 107 1.48 6.03 -1.90
C ILE A 107 1.12 6.14 -3.38
N ALA A 108 -0.12 5.84 -3.71
CA ALA A 108 -0.61 5.88 -5.07
C ALA A 108 -1.98 6.57 -5.15
N VAL A 109 -2.31 7.03 -6.33
CA VAL A 109 -3.62 7.62 -6.67
C VAL A 109 -4.21 6.87 -7.86
N PRO A 110 -5.53 6.90 -8.06
CA PRO A 110 -6.14 6.26 -9.21
C PRO A 110 -5.57 6.80 -10.53
N HIS A 111 -5.42 5.91 -11.50
CA HIS A 111 -5.06 6.31 -12.86
C HIS A 111 -6.10 7.29 -13.43
N ASP A 112 -5.66 8.22 -14.25
CA ASP A 112 -6.49 9.31 -14.81
C ASP A 112 -7.75 8.81 -15.53
N LYS A 113 -7.73 7.60 -16.06
CA LYS A 113 -8.91 6.95 -16.69
C LYS A 113 -9.99 6.57 -15.68
N LEU A 114 -9.66 6.38 -14.41
CA LEU A 114 -10.61 6.02 -13.36
C LEU A 114 -11.21 7.26 -12.69
N SER A 115 -10.41 8.33 -12.56
CA SER A 115 -10.87 9.57 -11.93
C SER A 115 -10.04 10.76 -12.40
N ALA A 116 -10.72 11.84 -12.72
CA ALA A 116 -10.09 13.11 -13.04
C ALA A 116 -9.61 13.89 -11.79
N LEU A 117 -10.06 13.48 -10.59
CA LEU A 117 -9.79 14.19 -9.34
C LEU A 117 -8.30 14.26 -8.98
N TYR A 118 -7.52 13.29 -9.44
CA TYR A 118 -6.11 13.15 -9.05
C TYR A 118 -5.14 13.48 -10.19
N ARG A 119 -5.61 14.01 -11.32
CA ARG A 119 -4.77 14.28 -12.50
C ARG A 119 -3.57 15.17 -12.20
N ASP A 120 -3.74 16.16 -11.35
CA ASP A 120 -2.69 17.13 -10.99
C ASP A 120 -1.82 16.65 -9.82
N ILE A 121 -2.15 15.51 -9.23
CA ILE A 121 -1.35 14.90 -8.18
C ILE A 121 -0.22 14.11 -8.83
N LYS A 122 1.01 14.63 -8.76
CA LYS A 122 2.22 14.00 -9.30
C LYS A 122 3.16 13.52 -8.21
N GLU A 123 3.13 14.18 -7.05
CA GLU A 123 3.93 13.90 -5.88
C GLU A 123 3.02 13.75 -4.65
N TYR A 124 3.45 12.95 -3.65
CA TYR A 124 2.69 12.83 -2.40
C TYR A 124 2.48 14.21 -1.71
N THR A 125 3.39 15.15 -1.94
CA THR A 125 3.28 16.52 -1.42
C THR A 125 2.17 17.34 -2.08
N ASP A 126 1.61 16.89 -3.20
CA ASP A 126 0.44 17.50 -3.82
C ASP A 126 -0.87 17.04 -3.15
N LEU A 127 -0.84 15.99 -2.35
CA LEU A 127 -1.96 15.52 -1.54
C LEU A 127 -2.11 16.39 -0.28
N PRO A 128 -3.30 16.42 0.35
CA PRO A 128 -3.48 17.16 1.59
C PRO A 128 -2.43 16.79 2.64
N GLU A 129 -1.76 17.79 3.20
CA GLU A 129 -0.71 17.59 4.20
C GLU A 129 -1.21 16.78 5.40
N LEU A 130 -2.43 17.09 5.87
CA LEU A 130 -3.03 16.36 7.00
C LEU A 130 -3.19 14.87 6.69
N LEU A 131 -3.54 14.50 5.46
CA LEU A 131 -3.66 13.09 5.08
C LEU A 131 -2.30 12.38 5.16
N MET A 132 -1.22 13.02 4.72
CA MET A 132 0.14 12.47 4.84
C MET A 132 0.56 12.33 6.30
N GLN A 133 0.23 13.30 7.14
CA GLN A 133 0.45 13.25 8.58
C GLN A 133 -0.36 12.10 9.23
N GLN A 134 -1.59 11.88 8.81
CA GLN A 134 -2.43 10.78 9.30
C GLN A 134 -1.87 9.41 8.90
N ILE A 135 -1.36 9.27 7.68
CA ILE A 135 -0.71 8.03 7.23
C ILE A 135 0.53 7.74 8.07
N GLN A 136 1.38 8.72 8.27
CA GLN A 136 2.56 8.57 9.11
C GLN A 136 2.19 8.21 10.55
N HIS A 137 1.28 8.97 11.15
CA HIS A 137 0.81 8.75 12.50
C HIS A 137 0.20 7.35 12.67
N PHE A 138 -0.57 6.89 11.69
CA PHE A 138 -1.13 5.55 11.71
C PHE A 138 -0.02 4.49 11.83
N PHE A 139 0.99 4.51 10.97
CA PHE A 139 2.06 3.52 11.01
C PHE A 139 2.97 3.66 12.24
N GLU A 140 3.15 4.86 12.77
CA GLU A 140 3.90 5.07 14.01
C GLU A 140 3.22 4.43 15.22
N ASN A 141 1.89 4.31 15.21
CA ASN A 141 1.12 3.97 16.43
C ASN A 141 0.25 2.72 16.32
N TYR A 142 -0.02 2.18 15.13
CA TYR A 142 -1.01 1.10 14.99
C TYR A 142 -0.63 -0.21 15.69
N LYS A 143 0.66 -0.41 15.99
CA LYS A 143 1.18 -1.56 16.75
C LYS A 143 1.44 -1.28 18.22
N ASP A 144 1.10 -0.10 18.73
CA ASP A 144 1.47 0.33 20.10
C ASP A 144 0.97 -0.60 21.20
N LEU A 145 -0.16 -1.27 20.99
CA LEU A 145 -0.73 -2.20 21.98
C LEU A 145 -0.37 -3.67 21.72
N GLU A 146 0.51 -3.93 20.76
CA GLU A 146 1.03 -5.28 20.47
C GLU A 146 2.38 -5.48 21.16
N PRO A 147 2.49 -6.42 22.13
CA PRO A 147 3.73 -6.62 22.88
C PRO A 147 4.93 -6.96 21.98
N GLY A 148 6.04 -6.27 22.16
CA GLY A 148 7.28 -6.50 21.43
C GLY A 148 7.30 -5.96 20.01
N LYS A 149 6.23 -5.33 19.54
CA LYS A 149 6.15 -4.70 18.23
C LYS A 149 6.49 -3.23 18.28
N TRP A 150 7.18 -2.74 17.27
CA TRP A 150 7.53 -1.34 17.12
C TRP A 150 7.66 -0.96 15.66
N VAL A 151 7.48 0.32 15.37
CA VAL A 151 7.68 0.92 14.05
C VAL A 151 8.45 2.22 14.21
N LYS A 152 9.42 2.44 13.34
CA LYS A 152 10.15 3.70 13.21
C LYS A 152 9.97 4.22 11.79
N ILE A 153 9.51 5.45 11.68
CA ILE A 153 9.48 6.14 10.38
C ILE A 153 10.88 6.67 10.10
N ASP A 154 11.41 6.30 8.94
CA ASP A 154 12.74 6.75 8.52
C ASP A 154 12.63 8.06 7.74
N ARG A 155 11.88 8.07 6.65
CA ARG A 155 11.67 9.26 5.82
C ARG A 155 10.59 9.06 4.75
N TRP A 156 10.13 10.16 4.19
CA TRP A 156 9.36 10.16 2.95
C TRP A 156 10.28 10.21 1.73
N GLY A 157 9.86 9.57 0.65
CA GLY A 157 10.47 9.66 -0.68
C GLY A 157 9.46 10.09 -1.72
N GLY A 158 9.92 10.73 -2.78
CA GLY A 158 9.07 11.19 -3.89
C GLY A 158 8.67 10.09 -4.86
N SER A 159 7.98 10.48 -5.92
CA SER A 159 7.49 9.55 -6.96
C SER A 159 8.61 8.78 -7.65
N ASP A 160 9.79 9.38 -7.82
CA ASP A 160 10.96 8.71 -8.41
C ASP A 160 11.43 7.54 -7.55
N GLU A 161 11.50 7.73 -6.24
CA GLU A 161 11.84 6.65 -5.31
C GLU A 161 10.78 5.57 -5.27
N ALA A 162 9.50 5.95 -5.32
CA ALA A 162 8.40 4.99 -5.41
C ALA A 162 8.52 4.12 -6.65
N ARG A 163 8.82 4.71 -7.82
CA ARG A 163 9.05 3.96 -9.06
C ARG A 163 10.25 3.03 -8.96
N ALA A 164 11.33 3.46 -8.32
CA ALA A 164 12.51 2.62 -8.10
C ALA A 164 12.20 1.40 -7.22
N GLU A 165 11.41 1.58 -6.15
CA GLU A 165 10.96 0.46 -5.30
C GLU A 165 10.09 -0.54 -6.09
N ILE A 166 9.22 -0.05 -6.96
CA ILE A 166 8.39 -0.92 -7.82
C ILE A 166 9.26 -1.76 -8.76
N VAL A 167 10.20 -1.15 -9.45
CA VAL A 167 11.12 -1.86 -10.37
C VAL A 167 11.92 -2.92 -9.61
N LYS A 168 12.44 -2.57 -8.45
CA LYS A 168 13.19 -3.48 -7.58
C LYS A 168 12.34 -4.70 -7.20
N ALA A 169 11.09 -4.47 -6.75
CA ALA A 169 10.20 -5.53 -6.31
C ALA A 169 9.72 -6.44 -7.45
N VAL A 170 9.44 -5.88 -8.62
CA VAL A 170 9.11 -6.65 -9.83
C VAL A 170 10.28 -7.53 -10.25
N ASN A 171 11.50 -7.00 -10.28
CA ASN A 171 12.69 -7.75 -10.64
C ASN A 171 13.02 -8.86 -9.63
N ALA A 172 12.78 -8.62 -8.34
CA ALA A 172 13.00 -9.62 -7.29
C ALA A 172 12.04 -10.80 -7.40
N TYR A 173 10.80 -10.56 -7.83
CA TYR A 173 9.80 -11.60 -8.01
C TYR A 173 10.11 -12.53 -9.19
N GLN A 174 10.77 -12.03 -10.24
CA GLN A 174 11.08 -12.79 -11.47
C GLN A 174 12.24 -13.78 -11.31
N LYS A 175 12.87 -13.83 -10.15
CA LYS A 175 13.95 -14.78 -9.84
C LYS A 175 13.41 -16.02 -9.13
#